data_3f2ad0ec37aa2043298a4c339ade5b78
#
_entry.id   3f2ad0ec37aa2043298a4c339ade5b78
#
_cell.length_a   1.000
_cell.length_b   1.000
_cell.length_c   1.000
_cell.angle_alpha   90.00
_cell.angle_beta   90.00
_cell.angle_gamma   90.00
#
_symmetry.space_group_name_H-M   'P 1'
#
loop_
_entity.id
_entity.type
_entity.pdbx_description
1 polymer ?
#
loop_
_entity_poly.entity_id
_entity_poly.type
_entity_poly.pdbx_seq_one_letter_code
_entity_poly.pdbx_strand_id
1 'polypeptide(L)'
;MSITDKFTEALVNDELKKGLQRGYKVESTQTVYDDYLYDDPQVLDTSWKRLRNHMDKKHEGQYKRGSGGELEEKDGRPPKMAAFASSSRMIYTLFAPNIEDIDFEEQLPTTIAGVANMDGYLACEGKFTFVEAKCREPYSHGAKQAIKRNYKDVYAYLRDKMPRVFSCVMEDIPDAPDGKEPQNKMNVVFFCHNRVVAPFDIKQMISHLLGIATRFLTQLDELVNPELKIHFLYLLYNPSGLTMDAQAKAEIMAVYEDACWCAKHYHFEEMFGNIVDYLSPELCPNTDGEKIQHLKDSFKFDLCDQQDYMKYFK
;
A
#
# COMPACT_ATOMS: atom_id res chain seq x y z
N MET A 1 -10.90 8.28 -22.93
CA MET A 1 -11.01 7.99 -21.48
C MET A 1 -9.84 7.13 -21.09
N SER A 2 -9.10 7.49 -20.05
CA SER A 2 -7.97 6.69 -19.57
C SER A 2 -8.45 5.37 -18.95
N ILE A 3 -7.56 4.39 -18.78
CA ILE A 3 -7.90 3.13 -18.13
C ILE A 3 -8.32 3.35 -16.66
N THR A 4 -7.71 4.33 -16.01
CA THR A 4 -8.06 4.77 -14.64
C THR A 4 -9.49 5.31 -14.57
N ASP A 5 -9.90 6.11 -15.57
CA ASP A 5 -11.26 6.66 -15.63
C ASP A 5 -12.28 5.55 -15.86
N LYS A 6 -11.99 4.62 -16.78
CA LYS A 6 -12.87 3.45 -17.05
C LYS A 6 -13.09 2.61 -15.80
N PHE A 7 -12.01 2.34 -15.04
CA PHE A 7 -12.09 1.61 -13.77
C PHE A 7 -12.94 2.36 -12.74
N THR A 8 -12.68 3.67 -12.57
CA THR A 8 -13.40 4.51 -11.59
C THR A 8 -14.88 4.59 -11.93
N GLU A 9 -15.23 4.78 -13.21
CA GLU A 9 -16.63 4.80 -13.68
C GLU A 9 -17.33 3.48 -13.40
N ALA A 10 -16.69 2.36 -13.69
CA ALA A 10 -17.26 1.04 -13.42
C ALA A 10 -17.50 0.79 -11.93
N LEU A 11 -16.56 1.22 -11.07
CA LEU A 11 -16.69 1.13 -9.62
C LEU A 11 -17.84 1.98 -9.10
N VAL A 12 -17.96 3.23 -9.57
CA VAL A 12 -19.07 4.13 -9.22
C VAL A 12 -20.42 3.53 -9.62
N ASN A 13 -20.52 2.99 -10.83
CA ASN A 13 -21.74 2.37 -11.32
C ASN A 13 -22.13 1.12 -10.51
N ASP A 14 -21.15 0.36 -10.01
CA ASP A 14 -21.41 -0.77 -9.13
C ASP A 14 -21.93 -0.31 -7.75
N GLU A 15 -21.34 0.72 -7.17
CA GLU A 15 -21.81 1.32 -5.91
C GLU A 15 -23.21 1.93 -6.04
N LEU A 16 -23.52 2.59 -7.15
CA LEU A 16 -24.87 3.11 -7.42
C LEU A 16 -25.91 2.00 -7.49
N LYS A 17 -25.59 0.85 -8.08
CA LYS A 17 -26.47 -0.32 -8.11
C LYS A 17 -26.74 -0.91 -6.73
N LYS A 18 -25.79 -0.77 -5.80
CA LYS A 18 -25.93 -1.22 -4.40
C LYS A 18 -26.78 -0.27 -3.55
N GLY A 19 -27.40 0.74 -4.15
CA GLY A 19 -28.36 1.62 -3.48
C GLY A 19 -27.74 2.85 -2.84
N LEU A 20 -26.66 3.36 -3.41
CA LEU A 20 -26.15 4.68 -3.05
C LEU A 20 -27.25 5.72 -3.29
N GLN A 21 -27.78 6.30 -2.21
CA GLN A 21 -28.97 7.18 -2.30
C GLN A 21 -28.65 8.61 -2.69
N ARG A 22 -27.39 9.02 -2.65
CA ARG A 22 -26.94 10.37 -3.01
C ARG A 22 -25.60 10.42 -3.69
N GLY A 23 -25.49 11.51 -4.36
CA GLY A 23 -24.57 12.00 -5.31
C GLY A 23 -23.12 11.70 -5.04
N TYR A 24 -22.46 11.58 -6.08
CA TYR A 24 -21.03 11.70 -6.19
C TYR A 24 -20.73 12.88 -7.11
N LYS A 25 -19.56 13.46 -6.95
CA LYS A 25 -19.05 14.42 -7.92
C LYS A 25 -17.70 13.97 -8.42
N VAL A 26 -17.38 14.36 -9.64
CA VAL A 26 -16.05 14.18 -10.21
C VAL A 26 -15.24 15.42 -9.90
N GLU A 27 -14.19 15.24 -9.10
CA GLU A 27 -13.23 16.30 -8.80
C GLU A 27 -11.87 15.95 -9.39
N SER A 28 -11.42 16.77 -10.34
CA SER A 28 -10.14 16.61 -11.05
C SER A 28 -9.95 15.19 -11.61
N THR A 29 -9.39 14.27 -10.86
CA THR A 29 -9.09 12.89 -11.26
C THR A 29 -9.76 11.85 -10.36
N GLN A 30 -10.66 12.25 -9.46
CA GLN A 30 -11.30 11.35 -8.51
C GLN A 30 -12.82 11.54 -8.50
N THR A 31 -13.51 10.42 -8.39
CA THR A 31 -14.94 10.43 -8.08
C THR A 31 -15.08 10.20 -6.59
N VAL A 32 -15.74 11.12 -5.92
CA VAL A 32 -15.90 11.13 -4.47
C VAL A 32 -17.37 11.21 -4.09
N TYR A 33 -17.68 10.83 -2.86
CA TYR A 33 -18.97 11.15 -2.27
C TYR A 33 -19.06 12.66 -2.11
N ASP A 34 -20.14 13.27 -2.60
CA ASP A 34 -20.35 14.72 -2.48
C ASP A 34 -20.76 15.15 -1.08
N ASP A 35 -21.23 14.22 -0.27
CA ASP A 35 -21.71 14.45 1.09
C ASP A 35 -20.60 14.71 2.12
N TYR A 36 -19.32 14.54 1.77
CA TYR A 36 -18.24 14.96 2.66
C TYR A 36 -18.18 16.47 2.87
N LEU A 37 -18.76 17.24 1.95
CA LEU A 37 -18.84 18.69 1.99
C LEU A 37 -20.02 19.22 2.82
N TYR A 38 -21.01 18.37 3.13
CA TYR A 38 -22.25 18.80 3.74
C TYR A 38 -22.33 18.41 5.21
N ASP A 39 -22.30 19.41 6.06
CA ASP A 39 -22.54 19.26 7.51
C ASP A 39 -24.02 19.46 7.84
N ASP A 40 -24.91 18.95 7.01
CA ASP A 40 -26.35 19.04 7.20
C ASP A 40 -26.84 17.90 8.08
N PRO A 41 -27.31 18.15 9.30
CA PRO A 41 -27.84 17.13 10.19
C PRO A 41 -29.06 16.39 9.63
N GLN A 42 -29.76 16.92 8.62
CA GLN A 42 -30.89 16.24 7.95
C GLN A 42 -30.42 15.21 6.93
N VAL A 43 -29.13 15.20 6.55
CA VAL A 43 -28.53 14.27 5.60
C VAL A 43 -27.79 13.15 6.35
N LEU A 44 -28.43 12.54 7.33
CA LEU A 44 -27.83 11.56 8.23
C LEU A 44 -27.47 10.22 7.58
N ASP A 45 -27.99 9.95 6.37
CA ASP A 45 -27.91 8.62 5.76
C ASP A 45 -27.07 8.58 4.49
N THR A 46 -26.04 9.43 4.39
CA THR A 46 -25.09 9.39 3.29
C THR A 46 -23.99 8.36 3.53
N SER A 47 -23.44 7.80 2.47
CA SER A 47 -22.39 6.77 2.60
C SER A 47 -21.13 7.29 3.31
N TRP A 48 -20.78 8.57 3.12
CA TRP A 48 -19.68 9.22 3.83
C TRP A 48 -19.97 9.36 5.32
N LYS A 49 -21.14 9.90 5.68
CA LYS A 49 -21.56 10.05 7.07
C LYS A 49 -21.72 8.71 7.78
N ARG A 50 -22.30 7.70 7.11
CA ARG A 50 -22.32 6.33 7.66
C ARG A 50 -20.92 5.81 7.99
N LEU A 51 -19.98 5.93 7.05
CA LEU A 51 -18.59 5.52 7.28
C LEU A 51 -17.98 6.28 8.45
N ARG A 52 -18.16 7.60 8.50
CA ARG A 52 -17.67 8.45 9.62
C ARG A 52 -18.30 8.06 10.95
N ASN A 53 -19.58 7.78 10.98
CA ASN A 53 -20.32 7.38 12.21
C ASN A 53 -19.94 5.98 12.70
N HIS A 54 -19.41 5.11 11.83
CA HIS A 54 -18.88 3.81 12.23
C HIS A 54 -17.45 3.87 12.77
N MET A 55 -16.71 4.95 12.48
CA MET A 55 -15.37 5.13 13.03
C MET A 55 -15.44 5.40 14.53
N ASP A 56 -14.80 4.56 15.31
CA ASP A 56 -14.57 4.86 16.72
C ASP A 56 -13.42 5.87 16.91
N LYS A 57 -13.20 6.30 18.15
CA LYS A 57 -12.13 7.26 18.49
C LYS A 57 -10.73 6.73 18.18
N LYS A 58 -10.51 5.42 18.28
CA LYS A 58 -9.23 4.76 17.97
C LYS A 58 -8.94 4.91 16.49
N HIS A 59 -9.84 4.47 15.64
CA HIS A 59 -9.67 4.48 14.20
C HIS A 59 -9.57 5.92 13.64
N GLU A 60 -10.43 6.82 14.10
CA GLU A 60 -10.33 8.23 13.70
C GLU A 60 -8.96 8.83 14.07
N GLY A 61 -8.45 8.54 15.26
CA GLY A 61 -7.14 9.00 15.72
C GLY A 61 -5.99 8.45 14.88
N GLN A 62 -6.10 7.23 14.38
CA GLN A 62 -5.09 6.61 13.52
C GLN A 62 -5.03 7.29 12.15
N TYR A 63 -6.15 7.51 11.50
CA TYR A 63 -6.21 8.23 10.21
C TYR A 63 -5.77 9.68 10.31
N LYS A 64 -5.97 10.34 11.45
CA LYS A 64 -5.44 11.70 11.69
C LYS A 64 -3.91 11.76 11.82
N ARG A 65 -3.26 10.66 12.22
CA ARG A 65 -1.80 10.55 12.32
C ARG A 65 -1.10 10.19 11.02
N GLY A 66 -1.85 9.70 10.03
CA GLY A 66 -1.32 9.29 8.74
C GLY A 66 -0.69 10.43 7.92
N SER A 67 -0.58 10.27 6.60
CA SER A 67 -0.01 11.30 5.73
C SER A 67 -0.83 12.59 5.69
N GLY A 68 -2.01 12.57 6.31
CA GLY A 68 -3.04 13.60 6.33
C GLY A 68 -3.85 13.62 5.02
N GLY A 69 -5.09 14.09 5.12
CA GLY A 69 -6.03 14.10 4.00
C GLY A 69 -6.82 12.81 3.83
N GLU A 70 -6.71 11.87 4.76
CA GLU A 70 -7.57 10.67 4.79
C GLU A 70 -9.00 11.03 5.18
N LEU A 71 -9.19 11.87 6.18
CA LEU A 71 -10.49 12.24 6.74
C LEU A 71 -10.90 13.68 6.46
N GLU A 72 -9.97 14.55 6.11
CA GLU A 72 -10.18 15.98 5.92
C GLU A 72 -9.64 16.45 4.56
N GLU A 73 -10.18 17.55 4.06
CA GLU A 73 -9.63 18.21 2.88
C GLU A 73 -8.18 18.62 3.10
N LYS A 74 -7.32 18.35 2.13
CA LYS A 74 -5.92 18.74 2.16
C LYS A 74 -5.47 19.24 0.81
N ASP A 75 -4.86 20.42 0.78
CA ASP A 75 -4.33 21.04 -0.44
C ASP A 75 -5.38 21.15 -1.57
N GLY A 76 -6.63 21.47 -1.21
CA GLY A 76 -7.76 21.55 -2.14
C GLY A 76 -8.23 20.21 -2.71
N ARG A 77 -7.84 19.09 -2.08
CA ARG A 77 -8.26 17.75 -2.45
C ARG A 77 -9.25 17.20 -1.43
N PRO A 78 -10.28 16.47 -1.88
CA PRO A 78 -11.22 15.83 -0.98
C PRO A 78 -10.54 14.79 -0.09
N PRO A 79 -11.16 14.45 1.07
CA PRO A 79 -10.67 13.37 1.91
C PRO A 79 -10.50 12.08 1.13
N LYS A 80 -9.36 11.40 1.26
CA LYS A 80 -9.12 10.13 0.54
C LYS A 80 -10.17 9.08 0.85
N MET A 81 -10.64 9.01 2.11
CA MET A 81 -11.69 8.09 2.54
C MET A 81 -13.05 8.39 1.91
N ALA A 82 -13.29 9.61 1.39
CA ALA A 82 -14.50 9.95 0.64
C ALA A 82 -14.45 9.45 -0.82
N ALA A 83 -13.27 9.15 -1.35
CA ALA A 83 -13.13 8.68 -2.73
C ALA A 83 -13.53 7.20 -2.87
N PHE A 84 -14.34 6.88 -3.89
CA PHE A 84 -14.78 5.50 -4.16
C PHE A 84 -13.62 4.53 -4.40
N ALA A 85 -12.60 4.98 -5.10
CA ALA A 85 -11.45 4.16 -5.47
C ALA A 85 -10.23 4.37 -4.52
N SER A 86 -10.48 4.69 -3.25
CA SER A 86 -9.44 4.87 -2.25
C SER A 86 -9.04 3.55 -1.60
N SER A 87 -7.74 3.29 -1.52
CA SER A 87 -7.18 2.15 -0.78
C SER A 87 -7.47 2.24 0.71
N SER A 88 -7.31 3.42 1.32
CA SER A 88 -7.63 3.65 2.74
C SER A 88 -9.09 3.36 3.05
N ARG A 89 -10.03 3.77 2.16
CA ARG A 89 -11.45 3.42 2.30
C ARG A 89 -11.69 1.94 2.13
N MET A 90 -11.09 1.32 1.13
CA MET A 90 -11.24 -0.10 0.85
C MET A 90 -10.86 -0.93 2.08
N ILE A 91 -9.69 -0.67 2.65
CA ILE A 91 -9.22 -1.43 3.80
C ILE A 91 -10.09 -1.19 5.04
N TYR A 92 -10.48 0.04 5.32
CA TYR A 92 -11.39 0.32 6.42
C TYR A 92 -12.73 -0.40 6.24
N THR A 93 -13.33 -0.34 5.05
CA THR A 93 -14.62 -1.00 4.77
C THR A 93 -14.55 -2.52 4.96
N LEU A 94 -13.42 -3.12 4.61
CA LEU A 94 -13.24 -4.57 4.73
C LEU A 94 -12.97 -5.02 6.17
N PHE A 95 -12.18 -4.29 6.94
CA PHE A 95 -11.66 -4.77 8.21
C PHE A 95 -12.37 -4.21 9.44
N ALA A 96 -12.63 -2.91 9.51
CA ALA A 96 -13.16 -2.28 10.71
C ALA A 96 -14.49 -2.85 11.25
N PRO A 97 -15.46 -3.27 10.40
CA PRO A 97 -16.72 -3.81 10.90
C PRO A 97 -16.62 -5.18 11.59
N ASN A 98 -15.52 -5.90 11.37
CA ASN A 98 -15.41 -7.32 11.73
C ASN A 98 -14.20 -7.66 12.61
N ILE A 99 -13.26 -6.72 12.80
CA ILE A 99 -11.98 -6.98 13.48
C ILE A 99 -11.69 -5.85 14.46
N GLU A 100 -11.93 -6.10 15.74
CA GLU A 100 -11.77 -5.10 16.81
C GLU A 100 -10.32 -4.67 17.04
N ASP A 101 -9.35 -5.53 16.75
CA ASP A 101 -7.95 -5.31 17.11
C ASP A 101 -7.06 -4.81 15.94
N ILE A 102 -7.65 -4.49 14.80
CA ILE A 102 -6.86 -3.94 13.69
C ILE A 102 -6.52 -2.47 13.95
N ASP A 103 -5.30 -2.11 13.61
CA ASP A 103 -4.81 -0.74 13.54
C ASP A 103 -4.69 -0.30 12.09
N PHE A 104 -4.99 0.97 11.81
CA PHE A 104 -4.86 1.57 10.48
C PHE A 104 -3.74 2.60 10.48
N GLU A 105 -3.14 2.88 9.31
CA GLU A 105 -2.07 3.86 9.12
C GLU A 105 -0.89 3.62 10.09
N GLU A 106 -0.50 2.36 10.28
CA GLU A 106 0.64 2.01 11.13
C GLU A 106 1.94 2.53 10.55
N GLN A 107 2.69 3.25 11.37
CA GLN A 107 3.92 3.92 10.96
C GLN A 107 5.14 3.09 11.36
N LEU A 108 5.89 2.65 10.35
CA LEU A 108 7.13 1.90 10.51
C LEU A 108 8.32 2.79 10.14
N PRO A 109 9.11 3.28 11.12
CA PRO A 109 10.33 4.01 10.83
C PRO A 109 11.29 3.16 9.99
N THR A 110 11.91 3.77 8.99
CA THR A 110 13.00 3.15 8.25
C THR A 110 14.32 3.79 8.66
N THR A 111 15.41 3.04 8.73
CA THR A 111 16.75 3.59 9.05
C THR A 111 17.31 4.44 7.92
N ILE A 112 16.76 4.30 6.71
CA ILE A 112 17.31 4.93 5.50
C ILE A 112 16.71 6.32 5.28
N ALA A 113 15.39 6.45 5.26
CA ALA A 113 14.72 7.74 5.11
C ALA A 113 13.20 7.68 5.32
N GLY A 114 12.73 8.29 6.39
CA GLY A 114 11.30 8.51 6.61
C GLY A 114 10.59 7.32 7.25
N VAL A 115 9.31 7.24 6.99
CA VAL A 115 8.37 6.30 7.60
C VAL A 115 7.64 5.56 6.49
N ALA A 116 7.50 4.25 6.61
CA ALA A 116 6.59 3.45 5.80
C ALA A 116 5.23 3.40 6.53
N ASN A 117 4.17 3.79 5.85
CA ASN A 117 2.81 3.73 6.40
C ASN A 117 2.13 2.48 5.84
N MET A 118 1.70 1.59 6.74
CA MET A 118 0.92 0.40 6.40
C MET A 118 -0.56 0.75 6.48
N ASP A 119 -1.33 0.41 5.48
CA ASP A 119 -2.78 0.66 5.48
C ASP A 119 -3.51 -0.07 6.63
N GLY A 120 -3.02 -1.24 7.01
CA GLY A 120 -3.55 -2.01 8.15
C GLY A 120 -2.47 -2.79 8.90
N TYR A 121 -2.71 -3.02 10.17
CA TYR A 121 -1.81 -3.75 11.06
C TYR A 121 -2.58 -4.52 12.13
N LEU A 122 -2.18 -5.76 12.37
CA LEU A 122 -2.71 -6.61 13.43
C LEU A 122 -1.57 -7.33 14.13
N ALA A 123 -1.54 -7.29 15.46
CA ALA A 123 -0.60 -8.03 16.28
C ALA A 123 -1.35 -8.88 17.32
N CYS A 124 -1.09 -10.19 17.34
CA CYS A 124 -1.69 -11.11 18.27
C CYS A 124 -0.74 -12.28 18.54
N GLU A 125 -0.35 -12.49 19.81
CA GLU A 125 0.39 -13.67 20.28
C GLU A 125 1.59 -14.08 19.40
N GLY A 126 2.48 -13.15 19.09
CA GLY A 126 3.66 -13.42 18.26
C GLY A 126 3.39 -13.46 16.74
N LYS A 127 2.14 -13.23 16.33
CA LYS A 127 1.76 -13.08 14.92
C LYS A 127 1.57 -11.60 14.59
N PHE A 128 2.18 -11.16 13.51
CA PHE A 128 2.14 -9.78 13.04
C PHE A 128 1.68 -9.77 11.58
N THR A 129 0.55 -9.17 11.31
CA THR A 129 0.03 -9.03 9.94
C THR A 129 0.07 -7.56 9.53
N PHE A 130 0.80 -7.28 8.47
CA PHE A 130 0.89 -5.97 7.83
C PHE A 130 0.09 -6.02 6.54
N VAL A 131 -0.76 -5.03 6.31
CA VAL A 131 -1.62 -4.99 5.13
C VAL A 131 -1.33 -3.73 4.33
N GLU A 132 -1.08 -3.92 3.05
CA GLU A 132 -1.02 -2.84 2.05
C GLU A 132 -2.14 -3.04 1.05
N ALA A 133 -2.97 -2.03 0.85
CA ALA A 133 -4.11 -2.09 -0.04
C ALA A 133 -3.92 -1.23 -1.29
N LYS A 134 -4.36 -1.74 -2.43
CA LYS A 134 -4.35 -1.02 -3.71
C LYS A 134 -5.71 -1.18 -4.41
N CYS A 135 -6.35 -0.06 -4.65
CA CYS A 135 -7.63 -0.03 -5.37
C CYS A 135 -7.43 0.47 -6.80
N ARG A 136 -7.18 1.76 -6.98
CA ARG A 136 -7.02 2.42 -8.28
C ARG A 136 -5.57 2.53 -8.75
N GLU A 137 -4.65 2.49 -7.83
CA GLU A 137 -3.24 2.79 -8.05
C GLU A 137 -2.62 1.99 -9.21
N PRO A 138 -2.91 0.68 -9.37
CA PRO A 138 -2.35 -0.11 -10.47
C PRO A 138 -2.63 0.45 -11.85
N TYR A 139 -3.74 1.17 -12.01
CA TYR A 139 -4.18 1.75 -13.29
C TYR A 139 -3.58 3.13 -13.57
N SER A 140 -2.88 3.72 -12.60
CA SER A 140 -2.32 5.08 -12.68
C SER A 140 -0.79 5.13 -12.63
N HIS A 141 -0.11 4.03 -12.37
CA HIS A 141 1.35 3.99 -12.27
C HIS A 141 2.03 4.19 -13.63
N GLY A 142 2.96 5.15 -13.66
CA GLY A 142 3.90 5.30 -14.76
C GLY A 142 5.09 4.33 -14.64
N ALA A 143 5.78 4.09 -15.76
CA ALA A 143 6.97 3.23 -15.79
C ALA A 143 8.10 3.73 -14.87
N LYS A 144 8.25 5.06 -14.72
CA LYS A 144 9.24 5.68 -13.85
C LYS A 144 8.62 6.03 -12.50
N GLN A 145 9.29 5.63 -11.43
CA GLN A 145 8.90 5.94 -10.07
C GLN A 145 9.96 6.83 -9.42
N ALA A 146 9.55 7.99 -8.88
CA ALA A 146 10.46 8.88 -8.17
C ALA A 146 10.69 8.38 -6.73
N ILE A 147 11.96 8.25 -6.34
CA ILE A 147 12.37 7.84 -4.98
C ILE A 147 13.33 8.88 -4.38
N LYS A 148 13.47 8.89 -3.07
CA LYS A 148 14.53 9.65 -2.40
C LYS A 148 15.88 9.01 -2.67
N ARG A 149 16.93 9.82 -2.89
CA ARG A 149 18.30 9.34 -3.16
C ARG A 149 18.87 8.46 -2.06
N ASN A 150 18.42 8.63 -0.83
CA ASN A 150 18.85 7.82 0.31
C ASN A 150 18.57 6.31 0.13
N TYR A 151 17.63 5.95 -0.74
CA TYR A 151 17.35 4.54 -1.04
C TYR A 151 18.30 3.93 -2.09
N LYS A 152 19.21 4.72 -2.67
CA LYS A 152 20.07 4.27 -3.77
C LYS A 152 20.85 2.99 -3.45
N ASP A 153 21.45 2.95 -2.27
CA ASP A 153 22.34 1.86 -1.88
C ASP A 153 21.57 0.56 -1.64
N VAL A 154 20.41 0.62 -1.01
CA VAL A 154 19.57 -0.57 -0.83
C VAL A 154 19.04 -1.11 -2.16
N TYR A 155 18.65 -0.24 -3.11
CA TYR A 155 18.26 -0.70 -4.44
C TYR A 155 19.42 -1.33 -5.21
N ALA A 156 20.62 -0.76 -5.11
CA ALA A 156 21.81 -1.35 -5.71
C ALA A 156 22.12 -2.73 -5.09
N TYR A 157 22.06 -2.83 -3.77
CA TYR A 157 22.25 -4.09 -3.05
C TYR A 157 21.22 -5.17 -3.48
N LEU A 158 19.93 -4.83 -3.51
CA LEU A 158 18.89 -5.78 -3.93
C LEU A 158 19.07 -6.23 -5.39
N ARG A 159 19.44 -5.33 -6.29
CA ARG A 159 19.75 -5.67 -7.67
C ARG A 159 20.90 -6.65 -7.77
N ASP A 160 21.95 -6.45 -6.98
CA ASP A 160 23.13 -7.33 -6.99
C ASP A 160 22.82 -8.71 -6.39
N LYS A 161 21.95 -8.78 -5.39
CA LYS A 161 21.53 -10.04 -4.75
C LYS A 161 20.51 -10.81 -5.57
N MET A 162 19.63 -10.14 -6.28
CA MET A 162 18.48 -10.72 -7.00
C MET A 162 18.46 -10.31 -8.49
N PRO A 163 19.57 -10.44 -9.25
CA PRO A 163 19.68 -9.86 -10.59
C PRO A 163 18.73 -10.51 -11.62
N ARG A 164 18.23 -11.72 -11.35
CA ARG A 164 17.31 -12.44 -12.25
C ARG A 164 15.85 -12.10 -12.04
N VAL A 165 15.48 -11.66 -10.84
CA VAL A 165 14.09 -11.40 -10.46
C VAL A 165 13.85 -9.92 -10.20
N PHE A 166 14.88 -9.24 -9.68
CA PHE A 166 14.83 -7.81 -9.39
C PHE A 166 15.94 -7.08 -10.14
N SER A 167 15.55 -6.10 -10.92
CA SER A 167 16.47 -5.21 -11.62
C SER A 167 15.88 -3.80 -11.64
N CYS A 168 16.73 -2.79 -11.62
CA CYS A 168 16.31 -1.41 -11.78
C CYS A 168 17.34 -0.58 -12.55
N VAL A 169 16.86 0.38 -13.30
CA VAL A 169 17.66 1.47 -13.85
C VAL A 169 17.39 2.70 -13.01
N MET A 170 18.45 3.30 -12.49
CA MET A 170 18.39 4.50 -11.66
C MET A 170 18.92 5.69 -12.46
N GLU A 171 18.11 6.74 -12.56
CA GLU A 171 18.44 7.97 -13.30
C GLU A 171 18.28 9.16 -12.34
N ASP A 172 19.27 10.00 -12.25
CA ASP A 172 19.14 11.26 -11.52
C ASP A 172 18.07 12.15 -12.13
N ILE A 173 17.23 12.74 -11.29
CA ILE A 173 16.34 13.81 -11.74
C ILE A 173 17.19 15.07 -11.81
N PRO A 174 17.22 15.77 -12.97
CA PRO A 174 17.91 17.04 -13.10
C PRO A 174 17.46 18.01 -12.01
N ASP A 175 18.40 18.80 -11.51
CA ASP A 175 18.08 19.85 -10.53
C ASP A 175 17.01 20.79 -11.10
N ALA A 176 16.16 21.29 -10.21
CA ALA A 176 15.09 22.20 -10.59
C ALA A 176 15.70 23.46 -11.25
N PRO A 177 15.02 24.05 -12.27
CA PRO A 177 15.47 25.30 -12.84
C PRO A 177 15.64 26.37 -11.77
N ASP A 178 16.60 27.29 -12.00
CA ASP A 178 17.08 28.29 -11.07
C ASP A 178 16.08 28.83 -10.04
N GLY A 179 16.41 28.69 -8.76
CA GLY A 179 15.67 29.24 -7.63
C GLY A 179 14.75 28.28 -6.88
N LYS A 180 14.68 27.00 -7.25
CA LYS A 180 14.02 25.95 -6.45
C LYS A 180 15.04 25.04 -5.78
N GLU A 181 14.75 24.60 -4.56
CA GLU A 181 15.62 23.65 -3.86
C GLU A 181 15.84 22.38 -4.71
N PRO A 182 17.08 21.80 -4.70
CA PRO A 182 17.38 20.57 -5.40
C PRO A 182 16.43 19.46 -4.94
N GLN A 183 15.82 18.76 -5.88
CA GLN A 183 15.00 17.61 -5.53
C GLN A 183 15.94 16.47 -5.09
N ASN A 184 15.93 16.11 -3.81
CA ASN A 184 16.65 14.95 -3.30
C ASN A 184 15.96 13.64 -3.74
N LYS A 185 15.76 13.51 -5.06
CA LYS A 185 15.05 12.39 -5.69
C LYS A 185 15.78 11.89 -6.93
N MET A 186 15.52 10.65 -7.27
CA MET A 186 15.95 10.02 -8.51
C MET A 186 14.79 9.23 -9.10
N ASN A 187 14.79 9.02 -10.42
CA ASN A 187 13.86 8.12 -11.08
C ASN A 187 14.38 6.69 -11.03
N VAL A 188 13.49 5.76 -10.79
CA VAL A 188 13.76 4.32 -10.89
C VAL A 188 12.77 3.68 -11.83
N VAL A 189 13.28 2.87 -12.75
CA VAL A 189 12.49 1.96 -13.60
C VAL A 189 12.78 0.55 -13.13
N PHE A 190 11.75 -0.16 -12.69
CA PHE A 190 11.88 -1.52 -12.19
C PHE A 190 11.61 -2.54 -13.29
N PHE A 191 12.37 -3.63 -13.25
CA PHE A 191 12.19 -4.77 -14.13
C PHE A 191 12.06 -6.04 -13.29
N CYS A 192 11.19 -6.95 -13.73
CA CYS A 192 11.10 -8.31 -13.25
C CYS A 192 11.13 -9.23 -14.45
N HIS A 193 12.11 -10.14 -14.53
CA HIS A 193 12.32 -11.00 -15.71
C HIS A 193 12.33 -10.21 -17.04
N ASN A 194 13.06 -9.09 -17.10
CA ASN A 194 13.14 -8.17 -18.25
C ASN A 194 11.84 -7.47 -18.63
N ARG A 195 10.83 -7.52 -17.77
CA ARG A 195 9.57 -6.82 -17.94
C ARG A 195 9.55 -5.54 -17.12
N VAL A 196 9.15 -4.42 -17.73
CA VAL A 196 8.91 -3.17 -17.01
C VAL A 196 7.68 -3.33 -16.12
N VAL A 197 7.82 -3.03 -14.83
CA VAL A 197 6.76 -3.19 -13.83
C VAL A 197 6.10 -1.84 -13.56
N ALA A 198 5.11 -1.51 -14.38
CA ALA A 198 4.34 -0.26 -14.23
C ALA A 198 3.12 -0.39 -13.29
N PRO A 199 2.31 -1.47 -13.32
CA PRO A 199 1.09 -1.54 -12.52
C PRO A 199 1.32 -1.94 -11.05
N PHE A 200 2.55 -2.22 -10.64
CA PHE A 200 2.90 -2.63 -9.29
C PHE A 200 3.88 -1.65 -8.64
N ASP A 201 3.57 -1.18 -7.43
CA ASP A 201 4.41 -0.21 -6.70
C ASP A 201 5.55 -0.89 -5.92
N ILE A 202 6.60 -1.31 -6.64
CA ILE A 202 7.79 -1.93 -6.03
C ILE A 202 8.51 -0.97 -5.08
N LYS A 203 8.53 0.31 -5.38
CA LYS A 203 9.12 1.33 -4.51
C LYS A 203 8.49 1.30 -3.12
N GLN A 204 7.17 1.27 -3.06
CA GLN A 204 6.43 1.23 -1.80
C GLN A 204 6.67 -0.09 -1.08
N MET A 205 6.65 -1.21 -1.81
CA MET A 205 6.96 -2.52 -1.24
C MET A 205 8.33 -2.57 -0.57
N ILE A 206 9.38 -2.08 -1.23
CA ILE A 206 10.73 -2.02 -0.63
C ILE A 206 10.73 -1.14 0.63
N SER A 207 10.03 0.00 0.60
CA SER A 207 9.91 0.86 1.79
C SER A 207 9.21 0.14 2.95
N HIS A 208 8.15 -0.62 2.68
CA HIS A 208 7.43 -1.40 3.69
C HIS A 208 8.30 -2.52 4.26
N LEU A 209 8.99 -3.27 3.41
CA LEU A 209 9.91 -4.32 3.85
C LEU A 209 11.05 -3.77 4.71
N LEU A 210 11.59 -2.60 4.36
CA LEU A 210 12.58 -1.88 5.18
C LEU A 210 12.00 -1.49 6.55
N GLY A 211 10.78 -0.96 6.60
CA GLY A 211 10.13 -0.59 7.85
C GLY A 211 9.88 -1.81 8.74
N ILE A 212 9.38 -2.92 8.18
CA ILE A 212 9.16 -4.18 8.89
C ILE A 212 10.50 -4.71 9.41
N ALA A 213 11.51 -4.84 8.55
CA ALA A 213 12.84 -5.33 8.94
C ALA A 213 13.47 -4.47 10.05
N THR A 214 13.41 -3.13 9.93
CA THR A 214 13.91 -2.20 10.94
C THR A 214 13.23 -2.44 12.29
N ARG A 215 11.91 -2.55 12.33
CA ARG A 215 11.14 -2.81 13.56
C ARG A 215 11.61 -4.08 14.27
N PHE A 216 11.71 -5.19 13.55
CA PHE A 216 12.09 -6.46 14.15
C PHE A 216 13.58 -6.55 14.50
N LEU A 217 14.47 -5.92 13.74
CA LEU A 217 15.89 -5.86 14.05
C LEU A 217 16.18 -4.98 15.27
N THR A 218 15.50 -3.85 15.42
CA THR A 218 15.68 -2.95 16.58
C THR A 218 15.08 -3.51 17.87
N GLN A 219 14.11 -4.40 17.78
CA GLN A 219 13.44 -5.05 18.91
C GLN A 219 13.63 -6.58 18.89
N LEU A 220 14.78 -7.04 18.41
CA LEU A 220 15.03 -8.45 18.11
C LEU A 220 14.82 -9.36 19.30
N ASP A 221 15.33 -8.99 20.47
CA ASP A 221 15.22 -9.81 21.69
C ASP A 221 13.81 -9.86 22.25
N GLU A 222 12.99 -8.85 21.98
CA GLU A 222 11.62 -8.76 22.46
C GLU A 222 10.63 -9.45 21.53
N LEU A 223 10.79 -9.27 20.22
CA LEU A 223 9.81 -9.69 19.22
C LEU A 223 10.16 -11.03 18.56
N VAL A 224 11.45 -11.36 18.42
CA VAL A 224 11.87 -12.59 17.75
C VAL A 224 11.93 -13.74 18.75
N ASN A 225 10.86 -14.50 18.81
CA ASN A 225 10.69 -15.71 19.63
C ASN A 225 10.31 -16.91 18.73
N PRO A 226 10.33 -18.17 19.22
CA PRO A 226 10.06 -19.36 18.39
C PRO A 226 8.68 -19.40 17.72
N GLU A 227 7.70 -18.64 18.21
CA GLU A 227 6.34 -18.58 17.67
C GLU A 227 6.16 -17.44 16.67
N LEU A 228 7.21 -16.64 16.40
CA LEU A 228 7.14 -15.48 15.51
C LEU A 228 6.62 -15.87 14.15
N LYS A 229 5.61 -15.13 13.69
CA LYS A 229 5.08 -15.15 12.33
C LYS A 229 4.86 -13.73 11.86
N ILE A 230 5.46 -13.37 10.75
CA ILE A 230 5.31 -12.07 10.10
C ILE A 230 4.61 -12.31 8.78
N HIS A 231 3.43 -11.73 8.63
CA HIS A 231 2.65 -11.85 7.42
C HIS A 231 2.50 -10.48 6.76
N PHE A 232 2.94 -10.37 5.52
CA PHE A 232 2.70 -9.17 4.71
C PHE A 232 1.65 -9.50 3.66
N LEU A 233 0.46 -8.95 3.85
CA LEU A 233 -0.69 -9.15 2.99
C LEU A 233 -0.83 -7.97 2.01
N TYR A 234 -0.69 -8.24 0.71
CA TYR A 234 -0.95 -7.25 -0.33
C TYR A 234 -2.37 -7.44 -0.87
N LEU A 235 -3.24 -6.49 -0.54
CA LEU A 235 -4.65 -6.53 -0.88
C LEU A 235 -4.89 -5.72 -2.16
N LEU A 236 -5.15 -6.41 -3.27
CA LEU A 236 -5.39 -5.80 -4.56
C LEU A 236 -6.87 -5.90 -4.95
N TYR A 237 -7.50 -4.76 -5.29
CA TYR A 237 -8.90 -4.78 -5.73
C TYR A 237 -9.06 -5.58 -7.03
N ASN A 238 -9.86 -6.64 -6.98
CA ASN A 238 -10.18 -7.48 -8.13
C ASN A 238 -11.39 -6.91 -8.89
N PRO A 239 -11.20 -6.41 -10.12
CA PRO A 239 -12.27 -5.76 -10.90
C PRO A 239 -13.20 -6.74 -11.62
N SER A 240 -13.02 -8.06 -11.47
CA SER A 240 -13.76 -9.06 -12.23
C SER A 240 -15.29 -8.98 -12.05
N GLY A 241 -15.75 -8.53 -10.86
CA GLY A 241 -17.15 -8.34 -10.52
C GLY A 241 -17.78 -7.05 -11.06
N LEU A 242 -16.96 -6.10 -11.54
CA LEU A 242 -17.48 -4.83 -12.04
C LEU A 242 -18.20 -4.98 -13.38
N THR A 243 -19.30 -4.23 -13.54
CA THR A 243 -20.04 -4.18 -14.80
C THR A 243 -19.47 -3.08 -15.71
N MET A 244 -19.02 -3.46 -16.89
CA MET A 244 -18.49 -2.56 -17.91
C MET A 244 -18.58 -3.21 -19.30
N ASP A 245 -18.32 -2.46 -20.36
CA ASP A 245 -18.22 -3.05 -21.70
C ASP A 245 -17.05 -4.03 -21.81
N ALA A 246 -17.10 -4.94 -22.80
CA ALA A 246 -16.15 -6.02 -22.94
C ALA A 246 -14.71 -5.53 -23.18
N GLN A 247 -14.53 -4.43 -23.90
CA GLN A 247 -13.21 -3.87 -24.19
C GLN A 247 -12.59 -3.26 -22.93
N ALA A 248 -13.35 -2.44 -22.19
CA ALA A 248 -12.91 -1.85 -20.94
C ALA A 248 -12.55 -2.95 -19.91
N LYS A 249 -13.38 -4.01 -19.85
CA LYS A 249 -13.12 -5.16 -18.97
C LYS A 249 -11.80 -5.85 -19.32
N ALA A 250 -11.55 -6.12 -20.59
CA ALA A 250 -10.31 -6.75 -21.03
C ALA A 250 -9.07 -5.89 -20.69
N GLU A 251 -9.13 -4.58 -20.93
CA GLU A 251 -8.03 -3.66 -20.62
C GLU A 251 -7.74 -3.59 -19.11
N ILE A 252 -8.77 -3.48 -18.29
CA ILE A 252 -8.65 -3.39 -16.83
C ILE A 252 -8.15 -4.71 -16.24
N MET A 253 -8.71 -5.84 -16.68
CA MET A 253 -8.26 -7.17 -16.24
C MET A 253 -6.82 -7.44 -16.60
N ALA A 254 -6.35 -7.02 -17.79
CA ALA A 254 -4.96 -7.18 -18.18
C ALA A 254 -4.00 -6.47 -17.22
N VAL A 255 -4.33 -5.25 -16.75
CA VAL A 255 -3.51 -4.54 -15.74
C VAL A 255 -3.54 -5.26 -14.39
N TYR A 256 -4.71 -5.72 -13.96
CA TYR A 256 -4.85 -6.48 -12.72
C TYR A 256 -4.02 -7.78 -12.76
N GLU A 257 -4.12 -8.54 -13.84
CA GLU A 257 -3.35 -9.77 -14.06
C GLU A 257 -1.84 -9.49 -14.10
N ASP A 258 -1.43 -8.38 -14.71
CA ASP A 258 -0.04 -7.91 -14.69
C ASP A 258 0.45 -7.62 -13.29
N ALA A 259 -0.32 -6.92 -12.47
CA ALA A 259 0.02 -6.64 -11.08
C ALA A 259 0.13 -7.93 -10.25
N CYS A 260 -0.81 -8.86 -10.44
CA CYS A 260 -0.78 -10.17 -9.80
C CYS A 260 0.45 -10.99 -10.23
N TRP A 261 0.78 -10.97 -11.52
CA TRP A 261 1.96 -11.65 -12.03
C TRP A 261 3.24 -11.09 -11.40
N CYS A 262 3.39 -9.78 -11.35
CA CYS A 262 4.54 -9.12 -10.72
C CYS A 262 4.66 -9.49 -9.24
N ALA A 263 3.55 -9.42 -8.49
CA ALA A 263 3.54 -9.79 -7.08
C ALA A 263 4.06 -11.21 -6.83
N LYS A 264 3.69 -12.14 -7.68
CA LYS A 264 4.14 -13.56 -7.58
C LYS A 264 5.60 -13.78 -7.98
N HIS A 265 6.16 -12.92 -8.85
CA HIS A 265 7.49 -13.15 -9.44
C HIS A 265 8.59 -12.25 -8.83
N TYR A 266 8.26 -11.40 -7.88
CA TYR A 266 9.25 -10.58 -7.19
C TYR A 266 9.94 -11.27 -6.02
N HIS A 267 9.45 -12.44 -5.60
CA HIS A 267 10.03 -13.21 -4.50
C HIS A 267 10.25 -12.37 -3.23
N PHE A 268 9.16 -11.83 -2.69
CA PHE A 268 9.22 -10.87 -1.57
C PHE A 268 9.80 -11.45 -0.28
N GLU A 269 9.67 -12.75 -0.05
CA GLU A 269 10.32 -13.42 1.07
C GLU A 269 11.85 -13.38 0.94
N GLU A 270 12.38 -13.66 -0.25
CA GLU A 270 13.81 -13.54 -0.54
C GLU A 270 14.27 -12.08 -0.45
N MET A 271 13.46 -11.15 -0.96
CA MET A 271 13.73 -9.71 -0.87
C MET A 271 13.79 -9.24 0.59
N PHE A 272 12.85 -9.68 1.42
CA PHE A 272 12.86 -9.39 2.86
C PHE A 272 14.13 -9.95 3.53
N GLY A 273 14.48 -11.21 3.27
CA GLY A 273 15.71 -11.81 3.76
C GLY A 273 16.96 -11.01 3.39
N ASN A 274 17.07 -10.55 2.14
CA ASN A 274 18.16 -9.71 1.70
C ASN A 274 18.17 -8.32 2.37
N ILE A 275 17.01 -7.72 2.64
CA ILE A 275 16.89 -6.46 3.39
C ILE A 275 17.34 -6.66 4.85
N VAL A 276 16.95 -7.76 5.48
CA VAL A 276 17.43 -8.12 6.82
C VAL A 276 18.95 -8.24 6.85
N ASP A 277 19.54 -8.93 5.87
CA ASP A 277 21.00 -9.06 5.75
C ASP A 277 21.70 -7.72 5.50
N TYR A 278 21.05 -6.80 4.77
CA TYR A 278 21.56 -5.46 4.54
C TYR A 278 21.58 -4.59 5.80
N LEU A 279 20.53 -4.70 6.65
CA LEU A 279 20.36 -3.85 7.83
C LEU A 279 21.00 -4.42 9.11
N SER A 280 21.09 -5.74 9.24
CA SER A 280 21.52 -6.39 10.49
C SER A 280 22.93 -6.01 10.95
N PRO A 281 23.95 -5.79 10.08
CA PRO A 281 25.27 -5.38 10.53
C PRO A 281 25.29 -4.02 11.26
N GLU A 282 24.36 -3.13 10.90
CA GLU A 282 24.22 -1.82 11.53
C GLU A 282 23.33 -1.85 12.78
N LEU A 283 22.17 -2.52 12.69
CA LEU A 283 21.14 -2.47 13.73
C LEU A 283 21.37 -3.45 14.88
N CYS A 284 22.00 -4.59 14.61
CA CYS A 284 22.23 -5.63 15.61
C CYS A 284 23.56 -6.37 15.40
N PRO A 285 24.72 -5.66 15.44
CA PRO A 285 26.03 -6.19 15.05
C PRO A 285 26.54 -7.37 15.90
N ASN A 286 26.02 -7.54 17.11
CA ASN A 286 26.45 -8.60 18.04
C ASN A 286 25.40 -9.70 18.22
N THR A 287 24.39 -9.76 17.34
CA THR A 287 23.31 -10.73 17.49
C THR A 287 23.69 -12.08 16.90
N ASP A 288 23.18 -13.12 17.53
CA ASP A 288 23.30 -14.50 17.06
C ASP A 288 22.67 -14.63 15.65
N GLY A 289 23.43 -15.23 14.73
CA GLY A 289 23.00 -15.50 13.37
C GLY A 289 21.76 -16.39 13.29
N GLU A 290 21.51 -17.26 14.28
CA GLU A 290 20.31 -18.10 14.34
C GLU A 290 19.03 -17.25 14.52
N LYS A 291 19.06 -16.20 15.35
CA LYS A 291 17.93 -15.27 15.50
C LYS A 291 17.64 -14.50 14.20
N ILE A 292 18.69 -14.04 13.53
CA ILE A 292 18.55 -13.36 12.22
C ILE A 292 17.95 -14.30 11.20
N GLN A 293 18.40 -15.55 11.15
CA GLN A 293 17.85 -16.54 10.23
C GLN A 293 16.38 -16.85 10.56
N HIS A 294 16.06 -17.02 11.85
CA HIS A 294 14.68 -17.23 12.29
C HIS A 294 13.76 -16.06 11.92
N LEU A 295 14.22 -14.80 12.04
CA LEU A 295 13.47 -13.62 11.59
C LEU A 295 13.16 -13.72 10.09
N LYS A 296 14.13 -14.08 9.26
CA LYS A 296 13.92 -14.23 7.81
C LYS A 296 12.92 -15.35 7.48
N ASP A 297 13.05 -16.49 8.14
CA ASP A 297 12.18 -17.65 7.91
C ASP A 297 10.73 -17.45 8.42
N SER A 298 10.55 -16.50 9.35
CA SER A 298 9.25 -16.15 9.92
C SER A 298 8.40 -15.25 9.01
N PHE A 299 8.99 -14.69 7.96
CA PHE A 299 8.30 -13.77 7.06
C PHE A 299 7.61 -14.51 5.91
N LYS A 300 6.36 -14.10 5.65
CA LYS A 300 5.56 -14.58 4.54
C LYS A 300 4.88 -13.44 3.81
N PHE A 301 4.88 -13.48 2.48
CA PHE A 301 4.12 -12.58 1.61
C PHE A 301 2.96 -13.31 0.97
N ASP A 302 1.78 -12.70 1.00
CA ASP A 302 0.61 -13.19 0.28
C ASP A 302 -0.10 -12.06 -0.49
N LEU A 303 -0.55 -12.38 -1.69
CA LEU A 303 -1.44 -11.56 -2.49
C LEU A 303 -2.86 -12.06 -2.30
N CYS A 304 -3.78 -11.15 -1.96
CA CYS A 304 -5.21 -11.45 -1.90
C CYS A 304 -6.05 -10.35 -2.56
N ASP A 305 -7.33 -10.58 -2.68
CA ASP A 305 -8.31 -9.59 -3.11
C ASP A 305 -9.43 -9.37 -2.08
N GLN A 306 -10.34 -8.45 -2.37
CA GLN A 306 -11.46 -8.09 -1.47
C GLN A 306 -12.47 -9.24 -1.26
N GLN A 307 -12.40 -10.33 -1.99
CA GLN A 307 -13.28 -11.50 -1.81
C GLN A 307 -12.64 -12.53 -0.89
N ASP A 308 -11.32 -12.66 -0.92
CA ASP A 308 -10.56 -13.72 -0.27
C ASP A 308 -9.85 -13.31 1.03
N TYR A 309 -9.78 -12.00 1.34
CA TYR A 309 -8.96 -11.47 2.44
C TYR A 309 -9.26 -12.11 3.81
N MET A 310 -10.52 -12.46 4.08
CA MET A 310 -10.93 -13.03 5.38
C MET A 310 -10.29 -14.38 5.71
N LYS A 311 -9.78 -15.11 4.72
CA LYS A 311 -9.10 -16.40 4.97
C LYS A 311 -7.78 -16.25 5.75
N TYR A 312 -7.19 -15.05 5.74
CA TYR A 312 -5.94 -14.73 6.43
C TYR A 312 -6.13 -14.31 7.89
N PHE A 313 -7.39 -14.13 8.33
CA PHE A 313 -7.75 -13.64 9.68
C PHE A 313 -8.58 -14.65 10.49
N LYS A 314 -8.64 -15.87 10.03
CA LYS A 314 -9.31 -16.99 10.73
C LYS A 314 -8.36 -17.78 11.61
#